data_c8f88ab132fdf1136ec83718a59aeeb6
#
_entry.id   c8f88ab132fdf1136ec83718a59aeeb6
#
_cell.length_a   1.000
_cell.length_b   1.000
_cell.length_c   1.000
_cell.angle_alpha   90.00
_cell.angle_beta   90.00
_cell.angle_gamma   90.00
#
_symmetry.space_group_name_H-M   'P 1'
#
loop_
_entity.id
_entity.type
_entity.pdbx_description
1 polymer ?
#
loop_
_entity_poly.entity_id
_entity_poly.type
_entity_poly.pdbx_seq_one_letter_code
_entity_poly.pdbx_strand_id
1 'polypeptide(L)'
;LHLHEVPDLPWSTVATDIFEWHCQHYLVVVDSYSGWFEIDLLKDLTSATVIKKLKRHFSVHGAPHTLISDNGRQFTSQRFKDFASQWDFRHVTSSPEYPQSNGLAERAVRSAKQLMEKSH
;
A
#
# COMPACT_ATOMS: atom_id res chain seq x y z
N LEU A 1 -27.48 3.98 9.19
CA LEU A 1 -26.84 4.05 7.89
C LEU A 1 -25.54 4.80 7.98
N HIS A 2 -24.53 4.23 7.41
CA HIS A 2 -23.18 4.76 7.48
C HIS A 2 -22.79 5.37 6.14
N LEU A 3 -23.22 6.60 5.93
CA LEU A 3 -23.01 7.26 4.65
C LEU A 3 -21.56 7.53 4.34
N HIS A 4 -20.72 7.57 5.38
CA HIS A 4 -19.30 7.81 5.23
C HIS A 4 -18.49 6.53 5.03
N GLU A 5 -19.11 5.38 5.08
CA GLU A 5 -18.42 4.14 4.89
C GLU A 5 -18.06 3.93 3.43
N VAL A 6 -16.85 3.42 3.24
CA VAL A 6 -16.39 3.04 1.92
C VAL A 6 -17.04 1.71 1.56
N PRO A 7 -17.58 1.57 0.36
CA PRO A 7 -18.14 0.27 -0.04
C PRO A 7 -17.09 -0.82 0.06
N ASP A 8 -17.53 -2.00 0.49
CA ASP A 8 -16.67 -3.16 0.61
C ASP A 8 -16.53 -3.82 -0.76
N LEU A 9 -15.73 -3.22 -1.61
CA LEU A 9 -15.53 -3.63 -3.00
C LEU A 9 -14.06 -3.92 -3.25
N PRO A 10 -13.77 -4.78 -4.23
CA PRO A 10 -12.39 -5.02 -4.61
C PRO A 10 -11.69 -3.70 -4.95
N TRP A 11 -10.47 -3.55 -4.42
CA TRP A 11 -9.60 -2.41 -4.70
C TRP A 11 -10.14 -1.06 -4.19
N SER A 12 -11.16 -1.08 -3.34
CA SER A 12 -11.70 0.17 -2.79
C SER A 12 -10.80 0.71 -1.68
N THR A 13 -10.33 -0.16 -0.81
CA THR A 13 -9.40 0.18 0.25
C THR A 13 -8.16 -0.69 0.10
N VAL A 14 -7.02 -0.04 -0.04
CA VAL A 14 -5.75 -0.71 -0.30
C VAL A 14 -4.76 -0.28 0.77
N ALA A 15 -4.00 -1.22 1.29
CA ALA A 15 -2.92 -0.94 2.23
C ALA A 15 -1.59 -1.15 1.54
N THR A 16 -0.59 -0.39 1.95
CA THR A 16 0.76 -0.53 1.39
C THR A 16 1.77 -0.40 2.51
N ASP A 17 2.91 -1.06 2.33
CA ASP A 17 4.01 -1.03 3.29
C ASP A 17 5.30 -1.35 2.55
N ILE A 18 6.41 -1.03 3.18
CA ILE A 18 7.74 -1.35 2.66
C ILE A 18 8.37 -2.33 3.63
N PHE A 19 8.94 -3.39 3.08
CA PHE A 19 9.64 -4.38 3.92
C PHE A 19 10.99 -4.72 3.30
N GLU A 20 11.87 -5.23 4.14
CA GLU A 20 13.20 -5.66 3.72
C GLU A 20 13.29 -7.17 3.72
N TRP A 21 13.95 -7.72 2.69
CA TRP A 21 14.19 -9.16 2.57
C TRP A 21 15.47 -9.36 1.80
N HIS A 22 16.41 -10.10 2.41
CA HIS A 22 17.72 -10.37 1.81
C HIS A 22 18.42 -9.10 1.33
N CYS A 23 18.47 -8.10 2.20
CA CYS A 23 19.17 -6.82 1.97
C CYS A 23 18.58 -6.00 0.84
N GLN A 24 17.38 -6.32 0.40
CA GLN A 24 16.67 -5.53 -0.60
C GLN A 24 15.33 -5.08 -0.02
N HIS A 25 14.81 -3.98 -0.56
CA HIS A 25 13.55 -3.42 -0.09
C HIS A 25 12.46 -3.64 -1.11
N TYR A 26 11.27 -3.91 -0.62
CA TYR A 26 10.11 -4.22 -1.45
C TYR A 26 8.91 -3.43 -0.98
N LEU A 27 8.06 -3.08 -1.92
CA LEU A 27 6.76 -2.49 -1.64
C LEU A 27 5.71 -3.59 -1.74
N VAL A 28 4.85 -3.70 -0.74
CA VAL A 28 3.68 -4.56 -0.83
C VAL A 28 2.44 -3.69 -0.94
N VAL A 29 1.53 -4.10 -1.80
CA VAL A 29 0.23 -3.43 -2.00
C VAL A 29 -0.81 -4.52 -1.82
N VAL A 30 -1.75 -4.33 -0.91
CA VAL A 30 -2.72 -5.37 -0.59
C VAL A 30 -4.14 -4.81 -0.61
N ASP A 31 -5.02 -5.53 -1.29
CA ASP A 31 -6.43 -5.20 -1.34
C ASP A 31 -7.12 -5.68 -0.07
N SER A 32 -7.79 -4.79 0.65
CA SER A 32 -8.42 -5.15 1.91
C SER A 32 -9.63 -6.07 1.73
N TYR A 33 -10.26 -6.02 0.57
CA TYR A 33 -11.45 -6.83 0.31
C TYR A 33 -11.09 -8.31 0.14
N SER A 34 -10.09 -8.59 -0.69
CA SER A 34 -9.75 -9.97 -1.06
C SER A 34 -8.50 -10.49 -0.36
N GLY A 35 -7.66 -9.61 0.15
CA GLY A 35 -6.34 -10.00 0.65
C GLY A 35 -5.32 -10.19 -0.46
N TRP A 36 -5.71 -10.00 -1.72
CA TRP A 36 -4.80 -10.06 -2.85
C TRP A 36 -3.68 -9.04 -2.67
N PHE A 37 -2.45 -9.46 -2.93
CA PHE A 37 -1.34 -8.54 -2.81
C PHE A 37 -0.38 -8.68 -3.97
N GLU A 38 0.39 -7.61 -4.22
CA GLU A 38 1.45 -7.58 -5.19
C GLU A 38 2.69 -6.99 -4.54
N ILE A 39 3.86 -7.39 -5.04
CA ILE A 39 5.14 -6.99 -4.48
C ILE A 39 5.98 -6.38 -5.60
N ASP A 40 6.66 -5.28 -5.28
CA ASP A 40 7.58 -4.65 -6.21
C ASP A 40 8.93 -4.45 -5.54
N LEU A 41 10.00 -4.76 -6.26
CA LEU A 41 11.34 -4.44 -5.79
C LEU A 41 11.56 -2.93 -5.90
N LEU A 42 12.08 -2.33 -4.83
CA LEU A 42 12.39 -0.91 -4.79
C LEU A 42 13.89 -0.71 -4.96
N LYS A 43 14.29 0.03 -5.98
CA LYS A 43 15.69 0.34 -6.21
C LYS A 43 16.24 1.32 -5.17
N ASP A 44 15.36 2.11 -4.57
CA ASP A 44 15.69 3.03 -3.49
C ASP A 44 14.42 3.31 -2.68
N LEU A 45 14.55 4.07 -1.60
CA LEU A 45 13.43 4.34 -0.69
C LEU A 45 12.89 5.76 -0.83
N THR A 46 12.98 6.34 -2.01
CA THR A 46 12.46 7.68 -2.24
C THR A 46 10.96 7.64 -2.49
N SER A 47 10.30 8.77 -2.22
CA SER A 47 8.89 8.94 -2.57
C SER A 47 8.66 8.73 -4.06
N ALA A 48 9.57 9.23 -4.89
CA ALA A 48 9.44 9.13 -6.34
C ALA A 48 9.35 7.67 -6.79
N THR A 49 10.20 6.80 -6.25
CA THR A 49 10.20 5.39 -6.61
C THR A 49 8.92 4.70 -6.14
N VAL A 50 8.50 4.96 -4.91
CA VAL A 50 7.26 4.39 -4.37
C VAL A 50 6.05 4.83 -5.20
N ILE A 51 5.99 6.12 -5.50
CA ILE A 51 4.88 6.67 -6.30
C ILE A 51 4.84 6.02 -7.68
N LYS A 52 6.00 5.83 -8.30
CA LYS A 52 6.06 5.19 -9.62
C LYS A 52 5.47 3.79 -9.58
N LYS A 53 5.78 3.01 -8.53
CA LYS A 53 5.23 1.66 -8.40
C LYS A 53 3.72 1.69 -8.17
N LEU A 54 3.26 2.59 -7.29
CA LEU A 54 1.83 2.72 -7.04
C LEU A 54 1.06 3.17 -8.27
N LYS A 55 1.62 4.10 -9.04
CA LYS A 55 0.99 4.55 -10.29
C LYS A 55 0.77 3.38 -11.26
N ARG A 56 1.74 2.48 -11.32
CA ARG A 56 1.60 1.32 -12.19
C ARG A 56 0.42 0.44 -11.76
N HIS A 57 0.31 0.17 -10.47
CA HIS A 57 -0.82 -0.60 -9.95
C HIS A 57 -2.14 0.10 -10.18
N PHE A 58 -2.18 1.42 -9.94
CA PHE A 58 -3.39 2.20 -10.11
C PHE A 58 -3.78 2.34 -11.58
N SER A 59 -2.81 2.26 -12.48
CA SER A 59 -3.11 2.27 -13.91
C SER A 59 -3.78 0.98 -14.36
N VAL A 60 -3.47 -0.13 -13.69
CA VAL A 60 -4.04 -1.44 -14.02
C VAL A 60 -5.40 -1.62 -13.34
N HIS A 61 -5.48 -1.31 -12.05
CA HIS A 61 -6.66 -1.61 -11.23
C HIS A 61 -7.55 -0.41 -10.97
N GLY A 62 -7.09 0.79 -11.30
CA GLY A 62 -7.74 2.04 -10.92
C GLY A 62 -7.18 2.53 -9.59
N ALA A 63 -7.32 3.83 -9.34
CA ALA A 63 -6.96 4.37 -8.04
C ALA A 63 -7.97 3.90 -7.00
N PRO A 64 -7.54 3.49 -5.81
CA PRO A 64 -8.48 3.09 -4.77
C PRO A 64 -9.21 4.31 -4.23
N HIS A 65 -10.28 4.09 -3.50
CA HIS A 65 -10.92 5.16 -2.76
C HIS A 65 -10.00 5.62 -1.62
N THR A 66 -9.39 4.66 -0.93
CA THR A 66 -8.56 4.93 0.24
C THR A 66 -7.29 4.09 0.15
N LEU A 67 -6.15 4.74 0.37
CA LEU A 67 -4.86 4.08 0.51
C LEU A 67 -4.37 4.28 1.94
N ILE A 68 -4.00 3.19 2.61
CA ILE A 68 -3.53 3.20 3.99
C ILE A 68 -2.04 2.86 4.00
N SER A 69 -1.24 3.64 4.70
CA SER A 69 0.19 3.39 4.85
C SER A 69 0.63 3.72 6.27
N ASP A 70 1.88 3.44 6.58
CA ASP A 70 2.46 3.95 7.83
C ASP A 70 2.93 5.39 7.64
N ASN A 71 3.65 5.92 8.62
CA ASN A 71 4.14 7.30 8.60
C ASN A 71 5.56 7.43 8.06
N GLY A 72 6.00 6.46 7.27
CA GLY A 72 7.32 6.53 6.66
C GLY A 72 7.47 7.76 5.77
N ARG A 73 8.69 8.24 5.62
CA ARG A 73 8.97 9.46 4.85
C ARG A 73 8.46 9.37 3.42
N GLN A 74 8.49 8.18 2.85
CA GLN A 74 8.03 7.95 1.48
C GLN A 74 6.57 8.36 1.32
N PHE A 75 5.78 8.18 2.38
CA PHE A 75 4.34 8.40 2.35
C PHE A 75 3.91 9.72 2.94
N THR A 76 4.80 10.44 3.66
CA THR A 76 4.44 11.69 4.31
C THR A 76 5.03 12.92 3.61
N SER A 77 5.74 12.73 2.51
CA SER A 77 6.36 13.81 1.77
C SER A 77 5.30 14.64 1.03
N GLN A 78 5.67 15.87 0.67
CA GLN A 78 4.80 16.71 -0.14
C GLN A 78 4.53 16.07 -1.49
N ARG A 79 5.53 15.40 -2.06
CA ARG A 79 5.37 14.69 -3.33
C ARG A 79 4.27 13.65 -3.26
N PHE A 80 4.19 12.93 -2.14
CA PHE A 80 3.15 11.92 -1.97
C PHE A 80 1.77 12.56 -1.81
N LYS A 81 1.70 13.67 -1.10
CA LYS A 81 0.43 14.41 -0.97
C LYS A 81 -0.07 14.89 -2.32
N ASP A 82 0.84 15.36 -3.16
CA ASP A 82 0.49 15.80 -4.51
C ASP A 82 -0.01 14.63 -5.35
N PHE A 83 0.63 13.48 -5.22
CA PHE A 83 0.21 12.26 -5.90
C PHE A 83 -1.22 11.88 -5.51
N ALA A 84 -1.52 11.88 -4.21
CA ALA A 84 -2.87 11.55 -3.74
C ALA A 84 -3.91 12.51 -4.30
N SER A 85 -3.57 13.79 -4.34
CA SER A 85 -4.46 14.82 -4.89
C SER A 85 -4.68 14.63 -6.38
N GLN A 86 -3.61 14.38 -7.14
CA GLN A 86 -3.69 14.22 -8.59
C GLN A 86 -4.50 12.99 -8.99
N TRP A 87 -4.37 11.91 -8.24
CA TRP A 87 -5.06 10.65 -8.55
C TRP A 87 -6.37 10.50 -7.79
N ASP A 88 -6.72 11.52 -7.01
CA ASP A 88 -8.00 11.62 -6.34
C ASP A 88 -8.30 10.41 -5.45
N PHE A 89 -7.35 10.06 -4.60
CA PHE A 89 -7.59 9.06 -3.58
C PHE A 89 -7.31 9.64 -2.20
N ARG A 90 -7.96 9.06 -1.19
CA ARG A 90 -7.76 9.47 0.18
C ARG A 90 -6.58 8.69 0.76
N HIS A 91 -5.59 9.41 1.27
CA HIS A 91 -4.44 8.78 1.92
C HIS A 91 -4.62 8.87 3.43
N VAL A 92 -4.55 7.72 4.09
CA VAL A 92 -4.69 7.62 5.54
C VAL A 92 -3.46 6.91 6.07
N THR A 93 -2.84 7.49 7.09
CA THR A 93 -1.71 6.83 7.74
C THR A 93 -2.21 5.97 8.89
N SER A 94 -1.49 4.90 9.16
CA SER A 94 -1.80 4.01 10.28
C SER A 94 -1.77 4.79 11.58
N SER A 95 -2.80 4.60 12.37
CA SER A 95 -2.91 5.26 13.64
C SER A 95 -3.72 4.35 14.56
N PRO A 96 -3.83 4.69 15.85
CA PRO A 96 -4.71 3.93 16.75
C PRO A 96 -6.14 3.82 16.26
N GLU A 97 -6.55 4.72 15.36
CA GLU A 97 -7.90 4.72 14.80
C GLU A 97 -8.08 3.66 13.71
N TYR A 98 -6.96 3.15 13.16
CA TYR A 98 -7.00 2.17 12.07
C TYR A 98 -6.05 1.00 12.36
N PRO A 99 -6.22 0.33 13.52
CA PRO A 99 -5.28 -0.73 13.88
C PRO A 99 -5.31 -1.93 12.94
N GLN A 100 -6.43 -2.14 12.24
CA GLN A 100 -6.58 -3.27 11.33
C GLN A 100 -5.71 -3.13 10.08
N SER A 101 -5.37 -1.92 9.69
CA SER A 101 -4.56 -1.70 8.49
C SER A 101 -3.15 -2.25 8.68
N ASN A 102 -2.60 -2.12 9.88
CA ASN A 102 -1.30 -2.71 10.18
C ASN A 102 -1.34 -4.23 10.07
N GLY A 103 -2.39 -4.84 10.61
CA GLY A 103 -2.54 -6.28 10.54
C GLY A 103 -2.65 -6.80 9.13
N LEU A 104 -3.34 -6.07 8.27
CA LEU A 104 -3.49 -6.45 6.87
C LEU A 104 -2.15 -6.43 6.15
N ALA A 105 -1.40 -5.33 6.27
CA ALA A 105 -0.10 -5.20 5.64
C ALA A 105 0.88 -6.22 6.21
N GLU A 106 0.87 -6.43 7.52
CA GLU A 106 1.76 -7.39 8.16
C GLU A 106 1.51 -8.81 7.68
N ARG A 107 0.26 -9.19 7.52
CA ARG A 107 -0.09 -10.52 7.01
C ARG A 107 0.39 -10.67 5.57
N ALA A 108 0.22 -9.64 4.75
CA ALA A 108 0.67 -9.67 3.37
C ALA A 108 2.20 -9.78 3.28
N VAL A 109 2.91 -9.05 4.11
CA VAL A 109 4.37 -9.12 4.17
C VAL A 109 4.81 -10.54 4.55
N ARG A 110 4.16 -11.14 5.55
CA ARG A 110 4.48 -12.48 5.99
C ARG A 110 4.26 -13.50 4.88
N SER A 111 3.12 -13.39 4.20
CA SER A 111 2.81 -14.26 3.06
C SER A 111 3.81 -14.08 1.93
N ALA A 112 4.17 -12.84 1.64
CA ALA A 112 5.13 -12.50 0.60
C ALA A 112 6.49 -13.14 0.91
N LYS A 113 6.96 -13.01 2.14
CA LYS A 113 8.24 -13.58 2.53
C LYS A 113 8.24 -15.10 2.41
N GLN A 114 7.14 -15.74 2.77
CA GLN A 114 7.01 -17.19 2.63
C GLN A 114 7.12 -17.62 1.17
N LEU A 115 6.45 -16.90 0.28
CA LEU A 115 6.53 -17.20 -1.14
C LEU A 115 7.92 -16.96 -1.70
N MET A 116 8.57 -15.90 -1.28
CA MET A 116 9.92 -15.57 -1.72
C MET A 116 10.93 -16.62 -1.24
N GLU A 117 10.78 -17.10 -0.03
CA GLU A 117 11.62 -18.17 0.50
C GLU A 117 11.49 -19.45 -0.32
N LYS A 118 10.27 -19.81 -0.70
CA LYS A 118 10.04 -21.00 -1.49
C LYS A 118 10.61 -20.90 -2.90
N SER A 119 10.63 -19.67 -3.44
CA SER A 119 11.10 -19.44 -4.80
C SER A 119 12.62 -19.28 -4.89
N HIS A 120 13.28 -19.11 -3.76
CA HIS A 120 14.69 -18.75 -3.71
C HIS A 120 15.61 -19.97 -3.93
#